data_4146a51c464f40dbbd24f8b8b7d7fae6
#
_entry.id   4146a51c464f40dbbd24f8b8b7d7fae6
#
_cell.length_a   1.000
_cell.length_b   1.000
_cell.length_c   1.000
_cell.angle_alpha   90.00
_cell.angle_beta   90.00
_cell.angle_gamma   90.00
#
_symmetry.space_group_name_H-M   'P 1'
#
loop_
_entity.id
_entity.type
_entity.pdbx_description
1 polymer ?
#
loop_
_entity_poly.entity_id
_entity_poly.type
_entity_poly.pdbx_seq_one_letter_code
_entity_poly.pdbx_strand_id
1 'polypeptide(L)'
;VGCSTAAALAVARPDRVRSMVLFSPAGGYTYRAAQHKRFHQHLGFVVEHGLQAVVDLARETGAGFSKDPRVGPWAAVLRSDEAFARAYAGADVSRYLTIVSGTSRVLFDRDTVPGVEPEDLAVLDVPALIVPGEDTSHTRSAARYLQECLPDTDYWDVPVAEQTPEASQQRVLDFLDRH
;
A
#
# COMPACT_ATOMS: atom_id res chain seq x y z
N VAL A 1 0.00 2.27 -2.73
CA VAL A 1 -1.29 1.54 -2.79
C VAL A 1 -1.90 1.62 -4.18
N GLY A 2 -1.92 2.80 -4.86
CA GLY A 2 -2.56 2.94 -6.18
C GLY A 2 -2.06 1.94 -7.22
N CYS A 3 -0.75 1.72 -7.32
CA CYS A 3 -0.17 0.74 -8.26
C CYS A 3 -0.68 -0.68 -8.01
N SER A 4 -0.75 -1.11 -6.75
CA SER A 4 -1.25 -2.43 -6.38
C SER A 4 -2.74 -2.59 -6.71
N THR A 5 -3.54 -1.52 -6.53
CA THR A 5 -4.95 -1.51 -6.91
C THR A 5 -5.12 -1.60 -8.43
N ALA A 6 -4.29 -0.88 -9.19
CA ALA A 6 -4.30 -0.95 -10.66
C ALA A 6 -3.95 -2.36 -11.15
N ALA A 7 -2.90 -2.98 -10.59
CA ALA A 7 -2.53 -4.35 -10.91
C ALA A 7 -3.64 -5.36 -10.56
N ALA A 8 -4.27 -5.21 -9.38
CA ALA A 8 -5.39 -6.07 -8.98
C ALA A 8 -6.60 -5.91 -9.90
N LEU A 9 -6.89 -4.69 -10.38
CA LEU A 9 -7.94 -4.45 -11.36
C LEU A 9 -7.60 -5.14 -12.70
N ALA A 10 -6.36 -5.00 -13.15
CA ALA A 10 -5.93 -5.59 -14.42
C ALA A 10 -6.00 -7.13 -14.38
N VAL A 11 -5.62 -7.76 -13.27
CA VAL A 11 -5.78 -9.22 -13.07
C VAL A 11 -7.26 -9.62 -13.05
N ALA A 12 -8.10 -8.89 -12.30
CA ALA A 12 -9.51 -9.21 -12.18
C ALA A 12 -10.33 -8.94 -13.46
N ARG A 13 -9.93 -7.95 -14.24
CA ARG A 13 -10.65 -7.47 -15.44
C ARG A 13 -9.70 -7.05 -16.56
N PRO A 14 -8.89 -7.98 -17.10
CA PRO A 14 -7.93 -7.66 -18.16
C PRO A 14 -8.60 -7.10 -19.41
N ASP A 15 -9.86 -7.47 -19.67
CA ASP A 15 -10.69 -6.94 -20.75
C ASP A 15 -11.01 -5.44 -20.65
N ARG A 16 -10.79 -4.85 -19.48
CA ARG A 16 -11.12 -3.44 -19.19
C ARG A 16 -9.88 -2.54 -19.04
N VAL A 17 -8.69 -3.12 -19.07
CA VAL A 17 -7.43 -2.41 -18.86
C VAL A 17 -6.56 -2.55 -20.10
N ARG A 18 -6.37 -1.46 -20.85
CA ARG A 18 -5.53 -1.44 -22.06
C ARG A 18 -4.04 -1.41 -21.72
N SER A 19 -3.69 -0.64 -20.72
CA SER A 19 -2.32 -0.49 -20.24
C SER A 19 -2.29 0.08 -18.82
N MET A 20 -1.17 -0.04 -18.13
CA MET A 20 -0.98 0.49 -16.78
C MET A 20 0.21 1.46 -16.71
N VAL A 21 0.05 2.54 -15.95
CA VAL A 21 1.17 3.41 -15.57
C VAL A 21 1.35 3.32 -14.06
N LEU A 22 2.46 2.72 -13.62
CA LEU A 22 2.73 2.37 -12.23
C LEU A 22 3.84 3.28 -11.67
N PHE A 23 3.44 4.45 -11.15
CA PHE A 23 4.35 5.41 -10.53
C PHE A 23 4.67 5.05 -9.09
N SER A 24 5.94 4.94 -8.76
CA SER A 24 6.45 4.74 -7.41
C SER A 24 5.69 3.65 -6.66
N PRO A 25 5.75 2.38 -7.11
CA PRO A 25 5.08 1.28 -6.42
C PRO A 25 5.52 1.19 -4.96
N ALA A 26 4.54 1.11 -4.04
CA ALA A 26 4.84 0.91 -2.62
C ALA A 26 5.25 -0.54 -2.37
N GLY A 27 6.24 -0.74 -1.50
CA GLY A 27 6.69 -2.07 -1.14
C GLY A 27 8.18 -2.14 -0.80
N GLY A 28 8.73 -3.34 -0.93
CA GLY A 28 10.11 -3.66 -0.59
C GLY A 28 10.31 -3.93 0.90
N TYR A 29 11.45 -4.53 1.24
CA TYR A 29 11.74 -5.03 2.58
C TYR A 29 11.60 -3.96 3.68
N THR A 30 12.19 -2.80 3.49
CA THR A 30 12.19 -1.72 4.50
C THR A 30 10.77 -1.24 4.81
N TYR A 31 9.94 -1.08 3.77
CA TYR A 31 8.54 -0.70 3.95
C TYR A 31 7.75 -1.77 4.70
N ARG A 32 7.88 -3.04 4.29
CA ARG A 32 7.22 -4.19 4.93
C ARG A 32 7.60 -4.29 6.41
N ALA A 33 8.90 -4.25 6.71
CA ALA A 33 9.39 -4.29 8.09
C ALA A 33 8.84 -3.13 8.94
N ALA A 34 8.79 -1.92 8.38
CA ALA A 34 8.21 -0.76 9.05
C ALA A 34 6.72 -0.93 9.33
N GLN A 35 5.95 -1.47 8.37
CA GLN A 35 4.53 -1.72 8.57
C GLN A 35 4.27 -2.80 9.61
N HIS A 36 4.98 -3.93 9.56
CA HIS A 36 4.87 -4.97 10.59
C HIS A 36 5.18 -4.40 11.98
N LYS A 37 6.23 -3.58 12.13
CA LYS A 37 6.55 -2.92 13.39
C LYS A 37 5.40 -2.02 13.87
N ARG A 38 4.80 -1.21 12.98
CA ARG A 38 3.66 -0.35 13.34
C ARG A 38 2.45 -1.15 13.81
N PHE A 39 2.07 -2.18 13.07
CA PHE A 39 0.95 -3.03 13.47
C PHE A 39 1.23 -3.76 14.78
N HIS A 40 2.45 -4.25 15.00
CA HIS A 40 2.83 -4.88 16.25
C HIS A 40 2.69 -3.91 17.44
N GLN A 41 3.15 -2.67 17.31
CA GLN A 41 2.99 -1.63 18.34
C GLN A 41 1.52 -1.29 18.60
N HIS A 42 0.70 -1.21 17.55
CA HIS A 42 -0.74 -0.99 17.69
C HIS A 42 -1.43 -2.14 18.43
N LEU A 43 -1.19 -3.36 17.99
CA LEU A 43 -1.82 -4.54 18.60
C LEU A 43 -1.37 -4.72 20.06
N GLY A 44 -0.10 -4.46 20.37
CA GLY A 44 0.41 -4.44 21.74
C GLY A 44 -0.33 -3.41 22.61
N PHE A 45 -0.53 -2.19 22.12
CA PHE A 45 -1.29 -1.16 22.82
C PHE A 45 -2.76 -1.58 23.03
N VAL A 46 -3.40 -2.21 22.06
CA VAL A 46 -4.77 -2.73 22.19
C VAL A 46 -4.86 -3.83 23.24
N VAL A 47 -3.88 -4.73 23.28
CA VAL A 47 -3.83 -5.83 24.29
C VAL A 47 -3.74 -5.23 25.70
N GLU A 48 -2.94 -4.19 25.88
CA GLU A 48 -2.66 -3.61 27.19
C GLU A 48 -3.76 -2.66 27.67
N HIS A 49 -4.36 -1.90 26.75
CA HIS A 49 -5.23 -0.76 27.12
C HIS A 49 -6.65 -0.85 26.53
N GLY A 50 -6.91 -1.77 25.59
CA GLY A 50 -8.21 -1.93 24.95
C GLY A 50 -8.49 -0.90 23.83
N LEU A 51 -9.62 -1.08 23.15
CA LEU A 51 -9.98 -0.27 21.98
C LEU A 51 -10.47 1.13 22.32
N GLN A 52 -11.08 1.35 23.49
CA GLN A 52 -11.46 2.68 23.93
C GLN A 52 -10.22 3.59 24.06
N ALA A 53 -9.13 3.08 24.65
CA ALA A 53 -7.90 3.85 24.79
C ALA A 53 -7.28 4.26 23.45
N VAL A 54 -7.47 3.47 22.39
CA VAL A 54 -7.06 3.84 21.02
C VAL A 54 -7.83 5.08 20.54
N VAL A 55 -9.16 5.10 20.77
CA VAL A 55 -10.02 6.24 20.40
C VAL A 55 -9.59 7.49 21.14
N ASP A 56 -9.38 7.38 22.45
CA ASP A 56 -8.99 8.50 23.32
C ASP A 56 -7.62 9.06 22.89
N LEU A 57 -6.64 8.19 22.69
CA LEU A 57 -5.31 8.57 22.23
C LEU A 57 -5.32 9.23 20.85
N ALA A 58 -6.13 8.70 19.91
CA ALA A 58 -6.26 9.27 18.58
C ALA A 58 -6.83 10.69 18.59
N ARG A 59 -7.77 10.96 19.49
CA ARG A 59 -8.39 12.28 19.69
C ARG A 59 -7.46 13.25 20.41
N GLU A 60 -6.81 12.79 21.46
CA GLU A 60 -5.89 13.58 22.26
C GLU A 60 -4.68 14.07 21.47
N THR A 61 -4.04 13.16 20.75
CA THR A 61 -2.78 13.47 20.06
C THR A 61 -2.97 14.08 18.68
N GLY A 62 -4.09 13.84 18.02
CA GLY A 62 -4.29 14.18 16.61
C GLY A 62 -3.35 13.44 15.64
N ALA A 63 -2.54 12.52 16.16
CA ALA A 63 -1.52 11.80 15.37
C ALA A 63 -2.14 10.86 14.34
N GLY A 64 -1.40 10.62 13.26
CA GLY A 64 -1.70 9.55 12.32
C GLY A 64 -0.87 8.31 12.59
N PHE A 65 -1.31 7.16 12.07
CA PHE A 65 -0.70 5.85 12.25
C PHE A 65 0.81 5.78 11.91
N SER A 66 1.27 6.59 10.97
CA SER A 66 2.68 6.65 10.59
C SER A 66 3.57 7.35 11.64
N LYS A 67 2.99 8.26 12.43
CA LYS A 67 3.71 9.03 13.46
C LYS A 67 3.59 8.38 14.84
N ASP A 68 2.40 7.95 15.20
CA ASP A 68 2.12 7.20 16.42
C ASP A 68 1.32 5.93 16.10
N PRO A 69 1.98 4.79 15.98
CA PRO A 69 1.30 3.54 15.64
C PRO A 69 0.23 3.11 16.64
N ARG A 70 0.29 3.55 17.89
CA ARG A 70 -0.68 3.18 18.91
C ARG A 70 -2.11 3.60 18.56
N VAL A 71 -2.29 4.72 17.83
CA VAL A 71 -3.61 5.21 17.39
C VAL A 71 -4.27 4.36 16.30
N GLY A 72 -3.53 3.41 15.71
CA GLY A 72 -4.03 2.48 14.69
C GLY A 72 -4.28 3.10 13.31
N PRO A 73 -4.55 2.24 12.31
CA PRO A 73 -4.69 2.68 10.92
C PRO A 73 -5.96 3.51 10.65
N TRP A 74 -6.94 3.48 11.54
CA TRP A 74 -8.21 4.22 11.40
C TRP A 74 -8.24 5.54 12.18
N ALA A 75 -7.11 6.02 12.69
CA ALA A 75 -7.04 7.22 13.54
C ALA A 75 -7.79 8.45 12.98
N ALA A 76 -7.73 8.66 11.66
CA ALA A 76 -8.46 9.77 11.02
C ALA A 76 -9.98 9.61 11.14
N VAL A 77 -10.50 8.41 10.88
CA VAL A 77 -11.94 8.11 10.97
C VAL A 77 -12.42 8.13 12.41
N LEU A 78 -11.61 7.62 13.36
CA LEU A 78 -11.91 7.68 14.80
C LEU A 78 -12.08 9.11 15.31
N ARG A 79 -11.44 10.10 14.67
CA ARG A 79 -11.61 11.52 15.01
C ARG A 79 -12.79 12.19 14.32
N SER A 80 -13.12 11.77 13.11
CA SER A 80 -14.11 12.45 12.28
C SER A 80 -15.51 11.82 12.30
N ASP A 81 -15.63 10.54 12.69
CA ASP A 81 -16.87 9.79 12.71
C ASP A 81 -17.15 9.23 14.11
N GLU A 82 -18.09 9.87 14.80
CA GLU A 82 -18.47 9.50 16.16
C GLU A 82 -19.19 8.13 16.23
N ALA A 83 -19.94 7.78 15.20
CA ALA A 83 -20.63 6.48 15.15
C ALA A 83 -19.62 5.35 14.98
N PHE A 84 -18.65 5.53 14.09
CA PHE A 84 -17.55 4.59 13.91
C PHE A 84 -16.71 4.46 15.17
N ALA A 85 -16.35 5.57 15.82
CA ALA A 85 -15.55 5.56 17.05
C ALA A 85 -16.21 4.78 18.17
N ARG A 86 -17.54 4.96 18.39
CA ARG A 86 -18.31 4.17 19.38
C ARG A 86 -18.36 2.70 19.04
N ALA A 87 -18.60 2.35 17.78
CA ALA A 87 -18.61 0.96 17.32
C ALA A 87 -17.24 0.30 17.49
N TYR A 88 -16.16 1.04 17.18
CA TYR A 88 -14.78 0.58 17.34
C TYR A 88 -14.44 0.34 18.83
N ALA A 89 -14.75 1.30 19.71
CA ALA A 89 -14.51 1.17 21.15
C ALA A 89 -15.26 0.01 21.79
N GLY A 90 -16.48 -0.28 21.33
CA GLY A 90 -17.31 -1.38 21.81
C GLY A 90 -17.07 -2.74 21.15
N ALA A 91 -16.12 -2.83 20.23
CA ALA A 91 -15.85 -4.10 19.54
C ALA A 91 -15.14 -5.11 20.45
N ASP A 92 -15.34 -6.40 20.15
CA ASP A 92 -14.65 -7.48 20.85
C ASP A 92 -13.14 -7.43 20.54
N VAL A 93 -12.34 -7.27 21.60
CA VAL A 93 -10.88 -7.11 21.48
C VAL A 93 -10.23 -8.35 20.87
N SER A 94 -10.65 -9.56 21.25
CA SER A 94 -10.05 -10.79 20.75
C SER A 94 -10.31 -10.96 19.26
N ARG A 95 -11.53 -10.69 18.82
CA ARG A 95 -11.90 -10.70 17.41
C ARG A 95 -11.15 -9.63 16.63
N TYR A 96 -11.04 -8.42 17.18
CA TYR A 96 -10.27 -7.33 16.58
C TYR A 96 -8.81 -7.72 16.35
N LEU A 97 -8.15 -8.25 17.38
CA LEU A 97 -6.74 -8.69 17.30
C LEU A 97 -6.56 -9.76 16.22
N THR A 98 -7.47 -10.73 16.16
CA THR A 98 -7.43 -11.80 15.16
C THR A 98 -7.55 -11.25 13.74
N ILE A 99 -8.53 -10.39 13.49
CA ILE A 99 -8.77 -9.83 12.16
C ILE A 99 -7.60 -8.92 11.75
N VAL A 100 -7.18 -8.00 12.61
CA VAL A 100 -6.13 -7.02 12.25
C VAL A 100 -4.76 -7.68 12.11
N SER A 101 -4.44 -8.65 12.97
CA SER A 101 -3.21 -9.44 12.82
C SER A 101 -3.19 -10.23 11.51
N GLY A 102 -4.29 -10.92 11.19
CA GLY A 102 -4.41 -11.67 9.92
C GLY A 102 -4.31 -10.74 8.71
N THR A 103 -5.08 -9.64 8.72
CA THR A 103 -5.07 -8.66 7.63
C THR A 103 -3.69 -8.04 7.42
N SER A 104 -2.99 -7.67 8.49
CA SER A 104 -1.65 -7.08 8.38
C SER A 104 -0.62 -8.04 7.77
N ARG A 105 -0.74 -9.34 8.06
CA ARG A 105 0.12 -10.37 7.43
C ARG A 105 -0.13 -10.44 5.93
N VAL A 106 -1.38 -10.56 5.51
CA VAL A 106 -1.74 -10.68 4.08
C VAL A 106 -1.36 -9.41 3.31
N LEU A 107 -1.55 -8.22 3.91
CA LEU A 107 -1.23 -6.96 3.23
C LEU A 107 0.26 -6.74 3.02
N PHE A 108 1.13 -7.32 3.87
CA PHE A 108 2.57 -7.02 3.87
C PHE A 108 3.46 -8.26 3.71
N ASP A 109 2.94 -9.34 3.14
CA ASP A 109 3.71 -10.57 2.89
C ASP A 109 4.53 -10.52 1.59
N ARG A 110 4.29 -9.54 0.71
CA ARG A 110 4.92 -9.38 -0.61
C ARG A 110 5.68 -8.08 -0.79
N ASP A 111 6.49 -8.01 -1.83
CA ASP A 111 7.30 -6.83 -2.15
C ASP A 111 6.48 -5.69 -2.73
N THR A 112 5.31 -5.93 -3.30
CA THR A 112 4.31 -4.89 -3.57
C THR A 112 3.16 -4.95 -2.58
N VAL A 113 2.66 -3.82 -2.11
CA VAL A 113 1.68 -3.76 -1.02
C VAL A 113 0.48 -2.86 -1.34
N PRO A 114 -0.75 -3.37 -1.18
CA PRO A 114 -1.15 -4.78 -1.19
C PRO A 114 -0.87 -5.38 -2.57
N GLY A 115 -0.39 -6.62 -2.62
CA GLY A 115 0.00 -7.26 -3.87
C GLY A 115 -1.05 -8.25 -4.40
N VAL A 116 -1.03 -8.45 -5.71
CA VAL A 116 -1.61 -9.63 -6.36
C VAL A 116 -0.59 -10.76 -6.37
N GLU A 117 -1.03 -11.99 -6.64
CA GLU A 117 -0.12 -13.12 -6.71
C GLU A 117 0.85 -12.96 -7.89
N PRO A 118 2.14 -13.29 -7.72
CA PRO A 118 3.12 -13.22 -8.81
C PRO A 118 2.73 -14.08 -9.99
N GLU A 119 2.08 -15.22 -9.77
CA GLU A 119 1.57 -16.13 -10.79
C GLU A 119 0.48 -15.47 -11.64
N ASP A 120 -0.39 -14.66 -11.05
CA ASP A 120 -1.42 -13.90 -11.78
C ASP A 120 -0.79 -12.78 -12.61
N LEU A 121 0.25 -12.14 -12.08
CA LEU A 121 0.99 -11.12 -12.83
C LEU A 121 1.76 -11.72 -14.02
N ALA A 122 2.35 -12.91 -13.85
CA ALA A 122 3.18 -13.54 -14.87
C ALA A 122 2.40 -13.96 -16.14
N VAL A 123 1.08 -14.06 -16.04
CA VAL A 123 0.20 -14.39 -17.19
C VAL A 123 -0.62 -13.20 -17.66
N LEU A 124 -0.42 -12.02 -17.09
CA LEU A 124 -1.18 -10.82 -17.40
C LEU A 124 -0.68 -10.16 -18.70
N ASP A 125 -1.50 -10.24 -19.73
CA ASP A 125 -1.23 -9.62 -21.04
C ASP A 125 -1.75 -8.16 -21.08
N VAL A 126 -1.20 -7.32 -20.20
CA VAL A 126 -1.51 -5.88 -20.12
C VAL A 126 -0.21 -5.11 -20.01
N PRO A 127 0.16 -4.30 -21.01
CA PRO A 127 1.39 -3.51 -20.99
C PRO A 127 1.48 -2.58 -19.78
N ALA A 128 2.66 -2.47 -19.19
CA ALA A 128 2.87 -1.64 -18.01
C ALA A 128 4.11 -0.75 -18.14
N LEU A 129 3.93 0.57 -18.00
CA LEU A 129 5.02 1.49 -17.72
C LEU A 129 5.28 1.50 -16.21
N ILE A 130 6.51 1.18 -15.81
CA ILE A 130 6.94 1.19 -14.42
C ILE A 130 7.92 2.32 -14.18
N VAL A 131 7.57 3.24 -13.28
CA VAL A 131 8.40 4.37 -12.87
C VAL A 131 8.84 4.15 -11.41
N PRO A 132 10.14 3.91 -11.14
CA PRO A 132 10.60 3.61 -9.79
C PRO A 132 10.54 4.82 -8.86
N GLY A 133 10.32 4.55 -7.57
CA GLY A 133 10.58 5.48 -6.48
C GLY A 133 11.93 5.21 -5.82
N GLU A 134 12.35 6.07 -4.87
CA GLU A 134 13.62 5.93 -4.13
C GLU A 134 13.47 6.22 -2.63
N ASP A 135 12.25 6.39 -2.13
CA ASP A 135 12.04 6.57 -0.69
C ASP A 135 11.82 5.23 0.04
N THR A 136 11.70 5.31 1.37
CA THR A 136 11.54 4.13 2.23
C THR A 136 10.23 3.36 2.02
N SER A 137 9.24 3.95 1.37
CA SER A 137 7.93 3.36 1.09
C SER A 137 7.77 2.94 -0.36
N HIS A 138 8.56 3.53 -1.25
CA HIS A 138 8.52 3.34 -2.71
C HIS A 138 9.92 2.98 -3.20
N THR A 139 10.38 1.81 -2.81
CA THR A 139 11.74 1.35 -3.09
C THR A 139 11.90 0.90 -4.53
N ARG A 140 13.11 1.02 -5.08
CA ARG A 140 13.44 0.45 -6.40
C ARG A 140 13.16 -1.06 -6.46
N SER A 141 13.34 -1.79 -5.37
CA SER A 141 13.07 -3.23 -5.33
C SER A 141 11.59 -3.56 -5.57
N ALA A 142 10.66 -2.72 -5.10
CA ALA A 142 9.23 -2.91 -5.38
C ALA A 142 8.90 -2.70 -6.88
N ALA A 143 9.54 -1.72 -7.52
CA ALA A 143 9.40 -1.50 -8.96
C ALA A 143 10.02 -2.63 -9.79
N ARG A 144 11.22 -3.10 -9.40
CA ARG A 144 11.88 -4.25 -10.04
C ARG A 144 11.08 -5.55 -9.87
N TYR A 145 10.49 -5.79 -8.71
CA TYR A 145 9.60 -6.94 -8.52
C TYR A 145 8.44 -6.96 -9.53
N LEU A 146 7.79 -5.82 -9.76
CA LEU A 146 6.73 -5.74 -10.78
C LEU A 146 7.27 -5.96 -12.19
N GLN A 147 8.45 -5.43 -12.51
CA GLN A 147 9.13 -5.67 -13.78
C GLN A 147 9.43 -7.16 -14.00
N GLU A 148 9.85 -7.86 -12.96
CA GLU A 148 10.18 -9.28 -13.03
C GLU A 148 8.93 -10.17 -13.16
N CYS A 149 7.81 -9.74 -12.56
CA CYS A 149 6.57 -10.52 -12.58
C CYS A 149 5.73 -10.29 -13.83
N LEU A 150 5.71 -9.08 -14.41
CA LEU A 150 4.89 -8.74 -15.58
C LEU A 150 5.61 -9.06 -16.88
N PRO A 151 4.97 -9.76 -17.86
CA PRO A 151 5.62 -10.15 -19.10
C PRO A 151 5.90 -8.99 -20.06
N ASP A 152 5.02 -7.97 -20.09
CA ASP A 152 5.17 -6.80 -20.96
C ASP A 152 5.37 -5.52 -20.13
N THR A 153 6.63 -5.14 -19.94
CA THR A 153 6.99 -3.98 -19.14
C THR A 153 7.94 -3.03 -19.84
N ASP A 154 7.63 -1.76 -19.72
CA ASP A 154 8.52 -0.66 -20.04
C ASP A 154 9.02 -0.02 -18.74
N TYR A 155 10.25 -0.32 -18.34
CA TYR A 155 10.83 0.17 -17.08
C TYR A 155 11.62 1.45 -17.33
N TRP A 156 11.16 2.56 -16.76
CA TRP A 156 11.85 3.84 -16.88
C TRP A 156 12.97 3.97 -15.84
N ASP A 157 14.15 3.44 -16.14
CA ASP A 157 15.29 3.38 -15.22
C ASP A 157 16.06 4.72 -15.14
N VAL A 158 15.42 5.72 -14.56
CA VAL A 158 16.02 7.01 -14.28
C VAL A 158 15.95 7.34 -12.78
N PRO A 159 16.91 8.10 -12.23
CA PRO A 159 16.83 8.61 -10.86
C PRO A 159 15.58 9.47 -10.65
N VAL A 160 15.02 9.46 -9.42
CA VAL A 160 13.84 10.28 -9.10
C VAL A 160 14.07 11.76 -9.36
N ALA A 161 15.31 12.25 -9.17
CA ALA A 161 15.67 13.63 -9.46
C ALA A 161 15.51 14.02 -10.94
N GLU A 162 15.53 13.05 -11.85
CA GLU A 162 15.37 13.25 -13.30
C GLU A 162 13.93 13.02 -13.76
N GLN A 163 13.05 12.53 -12.89
CA GLN A 163 11.62 12.34 -13.15
C GLN A 163 10.85 13.66 -13.01
N THR A 164 11.31 14.70 -13.78
CA THR A 164 10.61 15.99 -13.77
C THR A 164 9.18 15.85 -14.30
N PRO A 165 8.27 16.80 -14.02
CA PRO A 165 6.91 16.78 -14.57
C PRO A 165 6.87 16.65 -16.09
N GLU A 166 7.76 17.39 -16.78
CA GLU A 166 7.83 17.42 -18.24
C GLU A 166 8.34 16.07 -18.80
N ALA A 167 9.43 15.54 -18.22
CA ALA A 167 9.97 14.24 -18.62
C ALA A 167 8.99 13.11 -18.35
N SER A 168 8.31 13.16 -17.20
CA SER A 168 7.28 12.19 -16.83
C SER A 168 6.08 12.25 -17.75
N GLN A 169 5.60 13.47 -18.09
CA GLN A 169 4.51 13.66 -19.03
C GLN A 169 4.85 13.07 -20.40
N GLN A 170 6.00 13.43 -20.94
CA GLN A 170 6.43 12.93 -22.25
C GLN A 170 6.55 11.41 -22.24
N ARG A 171 7.16 10.84 -21.20
CA ARG A 171 7.34 9.39 -21.06
C ARG A 171 6.00 8.63 -21.03
N VAL A 172 5.02 9.17 -20.30
CA VAL A 172 3.67 8.59 -20.22
C VAL A 172 2.97 8.68 -21.56
N LEU A 173 3.01 9.83 -22.24
CA LEU A 173 2.39 10.00 -23.55
C LEU A 173 3.01 9.05 -24.58
N ASP A 174 4.34 8.95 -24.66
CA ASP A 174 5.04 8.03 -25.55
C ASP A 174 4.68 6.56 -25.29
N PHE A 175 4.41 6.19 -24.06
CA PHE A 175 3.94 4.86 -23.69
C PHE A 175 2.49 4.62 -24.14
N LEU A 176 1.60 5.55 -23.83
CA LEU A 176 0.17 5.44 -24.16
C LEU A 176 -0.09 5.45 -25.66
N ASP A 177 0.72 6.16 -26.45
CA ASP A 177 0.60 6.20 -27.93
C ASP A 177 0.98 4.88 -28.59
N ARG A 178 1.74 4.02 -27.88
CA ARG A 178 2.13 2.69 -28.36
C ARG A 178 1.14 1.58 -27.99
N HIS A 179 0.28 1.83 -27.02
CA HIS A 179 -0.65 0.85 -26.44
C HIS A 179 -2.08 1.40 -26.32
#